data_16a00d2e694a16301e0cf0588b1db9cf
#
_entry.id   16a00d2e694a16301e0cf0588b1db9cf
#
_cell.length_a   1.000
_cell.length_b   1.000
_cell.length_c   1.000
_cell.angle_alpha   90.00
_cell.angle_beta   90.00
_cell.angle_gamma   90.00
#
_symmetry.space_group_name_H-M   'P 1'
#
loop_
_entity.id
_entity.type
_entity.pdbx_description
1 polymer ?
#
loop_
_entity_poly.entity_id
_entity_poly.type
_entity_poly.pdbx_seq_one_letter_code
_entity_poly.pdbx_strand_id
1 'polypeptide(L)'
;MNSFDTATKLDIAHSFSQAATSYDAVAGLQRRIGYRLLELAPEGNHRTVLDLGCGTGYFAPHLQDMFQAEQILGLDMAQGMIDYAKRQSDLPNMRWCCADAESLPLRDGSLCLIFSNLALQWCSDLSRIMAEAMRVLRPGGCFAFSTLGPQTLCELKTAWRQVDDYVHVNHFLGLQEIQSAIHAAGFIGTAQEEQIVTQYQQLRGLTGELKSLGAHNLNRGRRVGLTGRSSIQKLLQAYEVYRDDQDMLPATYQVYYFVLNKSAK
;
A
#
# COMPACT_ATOMS: atom_id res chain seq x y z
N MET A 1 -5.97 -8.43 -22.65
CA MET A 1 -7.08 -8.46 -21.67
C MET A 1 -6.70 -9.51 -20.64
N ASN A 2 -5.80 -9.15 -19.69
CA ASN A 2 -5.35 -10.06 -18.64
C ASN A 2 -6.33 -9.95 -17.48
N SER A 3 -7.28 -10.86 -17.43
CA SER A 3 -8.12 -11.08 -16.26
C SER A 3 -7.24 -11.72 -15.17
N PHE A 4 -6.43 -10.93 -14.47
CA PHE A 4 -5.96 -11.37 -13.18
C PHE A 4 -7.19 -11.50 -12.29
N ASP A 5 -7.40 -12.67 -11.77
CA ASP A 5 -8.54 -13.04 -10.92
C ASP A 5 -8.29 -12.43 -9.52
N THR A 6 -8.32 -11.10 -9.46
CA THR A 6 -8.05 -10.29 -8.25
C THR A 6 -9.17 -10.46 -7.25
N ALA A 7 -8.85 -10.42 -5.97
CA ALA A 7 -9.82 -10.30 -4.89
C ALA A 7 -10.79 -9.16 -5.19
N THR A 8 -12.04 -9.32 -4.81
CA THR A 8 -12.98 -8.21 -4.95
C THR A 8 -12.57 -7.08 -4.00
N LYS A 9 -12.88 -5.83 -4.35
CA LYS A 9 -12.66 -4.67 -3.46
C LYS A 9 -13.31 -4.89 -2.08
N LEU A 10 -14.43 -5.61 -2.03
CA LEU A 10 -15.12 -5.96 -0.78
C LEU A 10 -14.30 -6.92 0.09
N ASP A 11 -13.65 -7.92 -0.51
CA ASP A 11 -12.79 -8.86 0.24
C ASP A 11 -11.58 -8.13 0.83
N ILE A 12 -10.98 -7.20 0.06
CA ILE A 12 -9.87 -6.36 0.51
C ILE A 12 -10.31 -5.46 1.67
N ALA A 13 -11.40 -4.72 1.50
CA ALA A 13 -11.96 -3.84 2.54
C ALA A 13 -12.31 -4.61 3.82
N HIS A 14 -12.87 -5.81 3.69
CA HIS A 14 -13.20 -6.68 4.82
C HIS A 14 -11.92 -7.14 5.56
N SER A 15 -10.90 -7.59 4.83
CA SER A 15 -9.64 -8.05 5.42
C SER A 15 -8.94 -6.95 6.23
N PHE A 16 -8.81 -5.75 5.65
CA PHE A 16 -8.22 -4.60 6.35
C PHE A 16 -9.10 -4.13 7.52
N SER A 17 -10.43 -4.15 7.38
CA SER A 17 -11.32 -3.81 8.49
C SER A 17 -11.13 -4.73 9.69
N GLN A 18 -10.94 -6.03 9.47
CA GLN A 18 -10.65 -6.99 10.54
C GLN A 18 -9.25 -6.78 11.18
N ALA A 19 -8.28 -6.33 10.39
CA ALA A 19 -6.91 -6.12 10.85
C ALA A 19 -6.71 -4.79 11.61
N ALA A 20 -7.66 -3.87 11.60
CA ALA A 20 -7.50 -2.50 12.09
C ALA A 20 -6.89 -2.39 13.51
N THR A 21 -7.24 -3.31 14.43
CA THR A 21 -6.74 -3.31 15.80
C THR A 21 -5.35 -3.92 15.97
N SER A 22 -4.90 -4.77 15.04
CA SER A 22 -3.58 -5.43 15.09
C SER A 22 -2.56 -4.77 14.17
N TYR A 23 -3.02 -3.95 13.24
CA TYR A 23 -2.21 -3.37 12.17
C TYR A 23 -0.99 -2.60 12.70
N ASP A 24 -1.21 -1.67 13.62
CA ASP A 24 -0.15 -0.78 14.12
C ASP A 24 0.94 -1.51 14.91
N ALA A 25 0.64 -2.66 15.50
CA ALA A 25 1.62 -3.46 16.23
C ALA A 25 2.69 -4.09 15.32
N VAL A 26 2.39 -4.25 14.02
CA VAL A 26 3.25 -4.94 13.05
C VAL A 26 3.60 -4.09 11.82
N ALA A 27 3.15 -2.84 11.76
CA ALA A 27 3.32 -1.95 10.60
C ALA A 27 4.71 -1.26 10.52
N GLY A 28 5.77 -1.91 11.01
CA GLY A 28 7.13 -1.33 11.03
C GLY A 28 7.65 -0.99 9.64
N LEU A 29 7.50 -1.91 8.68
CA LEU A 29 7.89 -1.71 7.29
C LEU A 29 7.09 -0.57 6.64
N GLN A 30 5.76 -0.54 6.83
CA GLN A 30 4.88 0.47 6.29
C GLN A 30 5.24 1.87 6.80
N ARG A 31 5.60 1.99 8.07
CA ARG A 31 6.07 3.24 8.66
C ARG A 31 7.40 3.69 8.06
N ARG A 32 8.39 2.79 7.95
CA ARG A 32 9.66 3.10 7.29
C ARG A 32 9.46 3.63 5.88
N ILE A 33 8.62 2.96 5.08
CA ILE A 33 8.33 3.38 3.71
C ILE A 33 7.60 4.73 3.69
N GLY A 34 6.61 4.93 4.56
CA GLY A 34 5.87 6.18 4.63
C GLY A 34 6.72 7.36 5.08
N TYR A 35 7.65 7.19 6.03
CA TYR A 35 8.61 8.24 6.38
C TYR A 35 9.53 8.61 5.22
N ARG A 36 10.02 7.59 4.48
CA ARG A 36 10.79 7.84 3.27
C ARG A 36 9.98 8.60 2.21
N LEU A 37 8.72 8.26 2.05
CA LEU A 37 7.83 8.98 1.14
C LEU A 37 7.60 10.44 1.58
N LEU A 38 7.46 10.71 2.89
CA LEU A 38 7.37 12.06 3.42
C LEU A 38 8.61 12.89 3.09
N GLU A 39 9.81 12.33 3.28
CA GLU A 39 11.08 12.99 2.94
C GLU A 39 11.20 13.36 1.46
N LEU A 40 10.59 12.56 0.57
CA LEU A 40 10.61 12.79 -0.87
C LEU A 40 9.52 13.77 -1.33
N ALA A 41 8.47 13.93 -0.54
CA ALA A 41 7.38 14.85 -0.87
C ALA A 41 7.88 16.31 -0.86
N PRO A 42 7.34 17.17 -1.77
CA PRO A 42 7.84 18.53 -1.87
C PRO A 42 7.56 19.33 -0.60
N GLU A 43 8.56 20.05 -0.13
CA GLU A 43 8.40 21.01 0.97
C GLU A 43 7.41 22.11 0.58
N GLY A 44 6.73 22.67 1.58
CA GLY A 44 5.83 23.78 1.38
C GLY A 44 4.56 23.69 2.22
N ASN A 45 3.77 24.76 2.16
CA ASN A 45 2.47 24.80 2.82
C ASN A 45 1.39 24.19 1.92
N HIS A 46 0.97 22.98 2.26
CA HIS A 46 -0.11 22.27 1.58
C HIS A 46 -1.40 22.36 2.40
N ARG A 47 -2.17 23.44 2.20
CA ARG A 47 -3.37 23.75 3.01
C ARG A 47 -4.40 22.62 3.07
N THR A 48 -4.55 21.87 2.00
CA THR A 48 -5.51 20.74 1.90
C THR A 48 -4.78 19.47 1.47
N VAL A 49 -4.73 18.49 2.36
CA VAL A 49 -4.01 17.22 2.16
C VAL A 49 -4.99 16.05 2.20
N LEU A 50 -4.86 15.14 1.25
CA LEU A 50 -5.53 13.84 1.27
C LEU A 50 -4.51 12.76 1.64
N ASP A 51 -4.78 12.01 2.71
CA ASP A 51 -4.14 10.73 3.01
C ASP A 51 -4.99 9.61 2.38
N LEU A 52 -4.56 9.13 1.22
CA LEU A 52 -5.30 8.17 0.39
C LEU A 52 -4.89 6.74 0.71
N GLY A 53 -5.82 5.93 1.22
CA GLY A 53 -5.55 4.64 1.85
C GLY A 53 -4.94 4.85 3.24
N CYS A 54 -5.54 5.73 4.03
CA CYS A 54 -4.99 6.22 5.30
C CYS A 54 -4.87 5.15 6.40
N GLY A 55 -5.52 3.98 6.24
CA GLY A 55 -5.53 2.90 7.21
C GLY A 55 -5.94 3.37 8.61
N THR A 56 -5.08 3.14 9.59
CA THR A 56 -5.30 3.55 10.98
C THR A 56 -5.14 5.05 11.24
N GLY A 57 -4.79 5.84 10.20
CA GLY A 57 -4.55 7.28 10.31
C GLY A 57 -3.18 7.65 10.88
N TYR A 58 -2.24 6.71 10.92
CA TYR A 58 -0.91 6.89 11.52
C TYR A 58 -0.16 8.12 10.96
N PHE A 59 -0.27 8.40 9.67
CA PHE A 59 0.45 9.52 9.06
C PHE A 59 -0.25 10.87 9.19
N ALA A 60 -1.49 10.94 9.64
CA ALA A 60 -2.24 12.20 9.73
C ALA A 60 -1.53 13.29 10.57
N PRO A 61 -0.99 13.03 11.79
CA PRO A 61 -0.22 14.03 12.55
C PRO A 61 1.03 14.48 11.80
N HIS A 62 1.76 13.55 11.17
CA HIS A 62 2.99 13.86 10.43
C HIS A 62 2.73 14.75 9.21
N LEU A 63 1.62 14.48 8.49
CA LEU A 63 1.18 15.30 7.36
C LEU A 63 0.79 16.72 7.84
N GLN A 64 0.14 16.83 9.01
CA GLN A 64 -0.19 18.14 9.58
C GLN A 64 1.06 18.94 9.91
N ASP A 65 1.99 18.34 10.64
CA ASP A 65 3.18 19.02 11.14
C ASP A 65 4.12 19.39 9.98
N MET A 66 4.36 18.46 9.06
CA MET A 66 5.31 18.66 7.96
C MET A 66 4.82 19.68 6.94
N PHE A 67 3.54 19.64 6.58
CA PHE A 67 2.97 20.48 5.53
C PHE A 67 2.16 21.67 6.06
N GLN A 68 2.07 21.84 7.39
CA GLN A 68 1.23 22.86 8.04
C GLN A 68 -0.21 22.87 7.49
N ALA A 69 -0.76 21.66 7.32
CA ALA A 69 -2.04 21.45 6.67
C ALA A 69 -3.19 22.03 7.51
N GLU A 70 -3.99 22.92 6.91
CA GLU A 70 -5.19 23.47 7.53
C GLU A 70 -6.34 22.45 7.55
N GLN A 71 -6.38 21.56 6.57
CA GLN A 71 -7.35 20.48 6.45
C GLN A 71 -6.68 19.21 5.97
N ILE A 72 -6.93 18.10 6.67
CA ILE A 72 -6.50 16.78 6.27
C ILE A 72 -7.74 15.91 6.10
N LEU A 73 -7.79 15.20 4.99
CA LEU A 73 -8.79 14.16 4.74
C LEU A 73 -8.12 12.80 4.73
N GLY A 74 -8.50 11.91 5.64
CA GLY A 74 -8.15 10.49 5.59
C GLY A 74 -9.22 9.73 4.84
N LEU A 75 -8.83 9.04 3.77
CA LEU A 75 -9.74 8.24 2.97
C LEU A 75 -9.23 6.81 2.89
N ASP A 76 -10.10 5.86 3.21
CA ASP A 76 -9.84 4.42 3.08
C ASP A 76 -11.12 3.70 2.65
N MET A 77 -10.99 2.61 1.92
CA MET A 77 -12.14 1.79 1.54
C MET A 77 -12.59 0.85 2.66
N ALA A 78 -11.74 0.57 3.65
CA ALA A 78 -12.02 -0.30 4.78
C ALA A 78 -12.68 0.48 5.93
N GLN A 79 -13.97 0.32 6.12
CA GLN A 79 -14.73 1.03 7.17
C GLN A 79 -14.14 0.80 8.56
N GLY A 80 -13.65 -0.42 8.87
CA GLY A 80 -13.03 -0.71 10.16
C GLY A 80 -11.75 0.09 10.41
N MET A 81 -10.95 0.40 9.38
CA MET A 81 -9.80 1.28 9.45
C MET A 81 -10.24 2.71 9.79
N ILE A 82 -11.23 3.25 9.08
CA ILE A 82 -11.78 4.59 9.32
C ILE A 82 -12.35 4.71 10.75
N ASP A 83 -13.09 3.71 11.21
CA ASP A 83 -13.66 3.71 12.56
C ASP A 83 -12.57 3.64 13.64
N TYR A 84 -11.49 2.90 13.38
CA TYR A 84 -10.34 2.84 14.26
C TYR A 84 -9.61 4.20 14.27
N ALA A 85 -9.28 4.74 13.12
CA ALA A 85 -8.59 6.03 12.97
C ALA A 85 -9.35 7.18 13.67
N LYS A 86 -10.68 7.25 13.52
CA LYS A 86 -11.53 8.22 14.23
C LYS A 86 -11.42 8.16 15.75
N ARG A 87 -11.28 6.94 16.31
CA ARG A 87 -11.16 6.77 17.75
C ARG A 87 -9.77 7.13 18.30
N GLN A 88 -8.75 7.05 17.46
CA GLN A 88 -7.36 7.32 17.85
C GLN A 88 -6.91 8.76 17.58
N SER A 89 -7.65 9.51 16.77
CA SER A 89 -7.25 10.84 16.33
C SER A 89 -7.93 11.94 17.13
N ASP A 90 -7.11 12.82 17.72
CA ASP A 90 -7.55 14.05 18.40
C ASP A 90 -7.33 15.31 17.54
N LEU A 91 -7.00 15.14 16.23
CA LEU A 91 -6.71 16.25 15.33
C LEU A 91 -8.00 17.00 14.94
N PRO A 92 -8.14 18.27 15.28
CA PRO A 92 -9.40 19.03 15.08
C PRO A 92 -9.69 19.33 13.60
N ASN A 93 -8.65 19.37 12.76
CA ASN A 93 -8.72 19.67 11.33
C ASN A 93 -8.78 18.40 10.45
N MET A 94 -8.92 17.22 11.07
CA MET A 94 -9.00 15.94 10.38
C MET A 94 -10.44 15.58 10.02
N ARG A 95 -10.62 15.11 8.79
CA ARG A 95 -11.87 14.52 8.30
C ARG A 95 -11.61 13.10 7.82
N TRP A 96 -12.58 12.23 8.02
CA TRP A 96 -12.49 10.82 7.64
C TRP A 96 -13.59 10.45 6.68
N CYS A 97 -13.25 9.72 5.62
CA CYS A 97 -14.16 9.29 4.58
C CYS A 97 -13.93 7.82 4.24
N CYS A 98 -14.98 7.01 4.28
CA CYS A 98 -14.91 5.66 3.72
C CYS A 98 -15.34 5.74 2.26
N ALA A 99 -14.38 5.56 1.33
CA ALA A 99 -14.63 5.65 -0.10
C ALA A 99 -13.60 4.89 -0.92
N ASP A 100 -13.90 4.71 -2.21
CA ASP A 100 -13.02 4.06 -3.19
C ASP A 100 -12.09 5.08 -3.83
N ALA A 101 -10.77 4.78 -3.86
CA ALA A 101 -9.77 5.61 -4.52
C ALA A 101 -10.00 5.78 -6.03
N GLU A 102 -10.70 4.84 -6.67
CA GLU A 102 -11.04 4.89 -8.09
C GLU A 102 -12.27 5.77 -8.39
N SER A 103 -12.91 6.36 -7.36
CA SER A 103 -14.05 7.29 -7.48
C SER A 103 -14.12 8.20 -6.26
N LEU A 104 -13.27 9.22 -6.23
CA LEU A 104 -13.11 10.10 -5.08
C LEU A 104 -14.33 11.04 -4.92
N PRO A 105 -14.99 11.08 -3.75
CA PRO A 105 -16.12 11.97 -3.50
C PRO A 105 -15.66 13.41 -3.20
N LEU A 106 -14.76 13.93 -4.02
CA LEU A 106 -14.12 15.22 -3.86
C LEU A 106 -14.34 16.10 -5.10
N ARG A 107 -14.34 17.41 -4.89
CA ARG A 107 -14.46 18.39 -5.97
C ARG A 107 -13.17 18.47 -6.78
N ASP A 108 -13.30 18.81 -8.05
CA ASP A 108 -12.17 19.11 -8.92
C ASP A 108 -11.32 20.23 -8.33
N GLY A 109 -9.99 20.08 -8.41
CA GLY A 109 -9.05 21.11 -8.00
C GLY A 109 -9.09 21.51 -6.52
N SER A 110 -9.57 20.64 -5.64
CA SER A 110 -9.76 20.94 -4.21
C SER A 110 -8.55 20.63 -3.33
N LEU A 111 -7.59 19.85 -3.80
CA LEU A 111 -6.45 19.36 -3.02
C LEU A 111 -5.13 20.00 -3.45
N CYS A 112 -4.26 20.27 -2.47
CA CYS A 112 -2.88 20.70 -2.68
C CYS A 112 -1.92 19.50 -2.80
N LEU A 113 -2.15 18.47 -1.98
CA LEU A 113 -1.32 17.28 -1.89
C LEU A 113 -2.21 16.04 -1.72
N ILE A 114 -1.87 14.98 -2.44
CA ILE A 114 -2.31 13.61 -2.16
C ILE A 114 -1.08 12.85 -1.67
N PHE A 115 -1.17 12.24 -0.50
CA PHE A 115 -0.19 11.31 0.05
C PHE A 115 -0.82 9.92 0.07
N SER A 116 -0.10 8.89 -0.38
CA SER A 116 -0.62 7.51 -0.38
C SER A 116 0.51 6.53 -0.13
N ASN A 117 0.52 5.91 1.03
CA ASN A 117 1.57 4.97 1.42
C ASN A 117 1.08 3.53 1.35
N LEU A 118 1.62 2.75 0.40
CA LEU A 118 1.33 1.32 0.24
C LEU A 118 -0.18 0.99 0.15
N ALA A 119 -0.95 1.81 -0.56
CA ALA A 119 -2.37 1.58 -0.77
C ALA A 119 -2.71 1.18 -2.21
N LEU A 120 -2.02 1.77 -3.21
CA LEU A 120 -2.41 1.65 -4.62
C LEU A 120 -2.27 0.23 -5.20
N GLN A 121 -1.44 -0.62 -4.63
CA GLN A 121 -1.32 -2.02 -5.03
C GLN A 121 -2.58 -2.86 -4.78
N TRP A 122 -3.53 -2.35 -4.03
CA TRP A 122 -4.80 -2.99 -3.72
C TRP A 122 -5.94 -2.56 -4.66
N CYS A 123 -5.68 -1.58 -5.52
CA CYS A 123 -6.66 -1.05 -6.44
C CYS A 123 -6.69 -1.86 -7.75
N SER A 124 -7.86 -1.92 -8.36
CA SER A 124 -8.07 -2.72 -9.57
C SER A 124 -7.67 -2.00 -10.84
N ASP A 125 -7.74 -0.66 -10.85
CA ASP A 125 -7.48 0.18 -12.01
C ASP A 125 -6.64 1.40 -11.64
N LEU A 126 -5.33 1.29 -11.81
CA LEU A 126 -4.39 2.38 -11.56
C LEU A 126 -4.66 3.60 -12.46
N SER A 127 -5.12 3.39 -13.69
CA SER A 127 -5.41 4.49 -14.62
C SER A 127 -6.57 5.36 -14.11
N ARG A 128 -7.59 4.75 -13.51
CA ARG A 128 -8.68 5.49 -12.87
C ARG A 128 -8.21 6.29 -11.67
N ILE A 129 -7.32 5.72 -10.83
CA ILE A 129 -6.75 6.45 -9.69
C ILE A 129 -5.96 7.65 -10.18
N MET A 130 -5.12 7.50 -11.21
CA MET A 130 -4.36 8.60 -11.79
C MET A 130 -5.28 9.68 -12.33
N ALA A 131 -6.38 9.31 -13.01
CA ALA A 131 -7.37 10.26 -13.51
C ALA A 131 -8.10 11.00 -12.36
N GLU A 132 -8.50 10.30 -11.31
CA GLU A 132 -9.13 10.91 -10.13
C GLU A 132 -8.15 11.84 -9.38
N ALA A 133 -6.90 11.41 -9.17
CA ALA A 133 -5.87 12.25 -8.58
C ALA A 133 -5.65 13.52 -9.42
N MET A 134 -5.55 13.38 -10.74
CA MET A 134 -5.42 14.53 -11.66
C MET A 134 -6.63 15.46 -11.56
N ARG A 135 -7.84 14.93 -11.43
CA ARG A 135 -9.08 15.71 -11.31
C ARG A 135 -9.12 16.52 -10.02
N VAL A 136 -8.88 15.87 -8.88
CA VAL A 136 -9.06 16.50 -7.57
C VAL A 136 -7.91 17.42 -7.14
N LEU A 137 -6.70 17.23 -7.70
CA LEU A 137 -5.58 18.14 -7.46
C LEU A 137 -5.81 19.48 -8.15
N ARG A 138 -5.49 20.58 -7.45
CA ARG A 138 -5.40 21.91 -8.06
C ARG A 138 -4.24 22.00 -9.05
N PRO A 139 -4.23 22.95 -9.99
CA PRO A 139 -3.03 23.26 -10.75
C PRO A 139 -1.83 23.50 -9.81
N GLY A 140 -0.69 22.89 -10.11
CA GLY A 140 0.50 22.90 -9.25
C GLY A 140 0.39 22.00 -8.01
N GLY A 141 -0.64 21.20 -7.87
CA GLY A 141 -0.78 20.22 -6.80
C GLY A 141 0.12 18.99 -7.02
N CYS A 142 0.42 18.29 -5.93
CA CYS A 142 1.33 17.14 -5.91
C CYS A 142 0.61 15.84 -5.53
N PHE A 143 1.04 14.73 -6.12
CA PHE A 143 0.66 13.38 -5.72
C PHE A 143 1.93 12.58 -5.37
N ALA A 144 2.16 12.33 -4.08
CA ALA A 144 3.24 11.50 -3.57
C ALA A 144 2.68 10.14 -3.18
N PHE A 145 3.22 9.05 -3.73
CA PHE A 145 2.79 7.71 -3.34
C PHE A 145 3.91 6.69 -3.36
N SER A 146 3.75 5.66 -2.53
CA SER A 146 4.56 4.44 -2.55
C SER A 146 3.72 3.23 -2.93
N THR A 147 4.34 2.28 -3.60
CA THR A 147 3.73 1.00 -3.97
C THR A 147 4.79 -0.10 -4.04
N LEU A 148 4.33 -1.35 -4.11
CA LEU A 148 5.21 -2.51 -4.19
C LEU A 148 5.42 -2.94 -5.64
N GLY A 149 6.64 -3.43 -5.93
CA GLY A 149 7.04 -3.96 -7.22
C GLY A 149 7.07 -5.49 -7.29
N PRO A 150 7.26 -6.07 -8.49
CA PRO A 150 7.17 -7.50 -8.75
C PRO A 150 8.13 -8.38 -7.96
N GLN A 151 9.29 -7.85 -7.53
CA GLN A 151 10.28 -8.60 -6.74
C GLN A 151 9.89 -8.74 -5.26
N THR A 152 8.81 -8.09 -4.82
CA THR A 152 8.32 -8.22 -3.44
C THR A 152 7.98 -9.67 -3.11
N LEU A 153 8.52 -10.15 -1.97
CA LEU A 153 8.36 -11.53 -1.47
C LEU A 153 8.80 -12.60 -2.49
N CYS A 154 9.88 -12.33 -3.25
CA CYS A 154 10.37 -13.25 -4.27
C CYS A 154 10.78 -14.61 -3.67
N GLU A 155 11.32 -14.65 -2.46
CA GLU A 155 11.67 -15.87 -1.74
C GLU A 155 10.41 -16.70 -1.44
N LEU A 156 9.36 -16.04 -0.94
CA LEU A 156 8.08 -16.69 -0.62
C LEU A 156 7.39 -17.22 -1.88
N LYS A 157 7.40 -16.42 -2.97
CA LYS A 157 6.89 -16.84 -4.27
C LYS A 157 7.61 -18.09 -4.80
N THR A 158 8.95 -18.08 -4.73
CA THR A 158 9.79 -19.19 -5.21
C THR A 158 9.60 -20.44 -4.37
N ALA A 159 9.52 -20.30 -3.04
CA ALA A 159 9.28 -21.43 -2.14
C ALA A 159 7.90 -22.08 -2.39
N TRP A 160 6.85 -21.27 -2.57
CA TRP A 160 5.52 -21.79 -2.89
C TRP A 160 5.45 -22.55 -4.23
N ARG A 161 6.16 -22.09 -5.26
CA ARG A 161 6.23 -22.81 -6.56
C ARG A 161 6.78 -24.24 -6.45
N GLN A 162 7.51 -24.57 -5.38
CA GLN A 162 7.98 -25.92 -5.10
C GLN A 162 6.90 -26.78 -4.39
N VAL A 163 5.82 -26.16 -3.92
CA VAL A 163 4.77 -26.83 -3.15
C VAL A 163 3.54 -27.13 -4.01
N ASP A 164 3.06 -26.10 -4.73
CA ASP A 164 1.91 -26.19 -5.62
C ASP A 164 1.90 -25.04 -6.65
N ASP A 165 0.93 -25.07 -7.58
CA ASP A 165 0.78 -24.09 -8.67
C ASP A 165 -0.20 -22.95 -8.33
N TYR A 166 -0.66 -22.84 -7.09
CA TYR A 166 -1.56 -21.78 -6.69
C TYR A 166 -0.83 -20.44 -6.51
N VAL A 167 -1.57 -19.35 -6.66
CA VAL A 167 -1.06 -18.00 -6.36
C VAL A 167 -1.11 -17.78 -4.86
N HIS A 168 0.05 -17.61 -4.21
CA HIS A 168 0.18 -17.40 -2.76
C HIS A 168 0.59 -15.99 -2.35
N VAL A 169 1.08 -15.20 -3.28
CA VAL A 169 1.48 -13.81 -3.08
C VAL A 169 0.79 -12.95 -4.15
N ASN A 170 0.34 -11.77 -3.77
CA ASN A 170 -0.30 -10.84 -4.69
C ASN A 170 0.62 -10.48 -5.86
N HIS A 171 0.02 -10.20 -7.01
CA HIS A 171 0.73 -9.63 -8.15
C HIS A 171 0.89 -8.13 -7.94
N PHE A 172 2.09 -7.62 -8.19
CA PHE A 172 2.39 -6.19 -8.15
C PHE A 172 2.81 -5.71 -9.54
N LEU A 173 2.40 -4.49 -9.88
CA LEU A 173 2.69 -3.88 -11.17
C LEU A 173 4.18 -3.56 -11.33
N GLY A 174 4.70 -3.72 -12.54
CA GLY A 174 6.05 -3.31 -12.90
C GLY A 174 6.17 -1.78 -13.05
N LEU A 175 7.40 -1.27 -12.91
CA LEU A 175 7.68 0.16 -13.02
C LEU A 175 7.15 0.77 -14.32
N GLN A 176 7.32 0.07 -15.45
CA GLN A 176 6.87 0.56 -16.77
C GLN A 176 5.34 0.66 -16.87
N GLU A 177 4.60 -0.28 -16.27
CA GLU A 177 3.12 -0.25 -16.25
C GLU A 177 2.63 0.95 -15.45
N ILE A 178 3.25 1.21 -14.28
CA ILE A 178 2.93 2.36 -13.43
C ILE A 178 3.26 3.67 -14.16
N GLN A 179 4.44 3.79 -14.75
CA GLN A 179 4.85 4.98 -15.51
C GLN A 179 3.94 5.25 -16.71
N SER A 180 3.46 4.20 -17.39
CA SER A 180 2.52 4.34 -18.51
C SER A 180 1.19 4.95 -18.04
N ALA A 181 0.65 4.51 -16.89
CA ALA A 181 -0.57 5.08 -16.32
C ALA A 181 -0.38 6.53 -15.87
N ILE A 182 0.78 6.86 -15.28
CA ILE A 182 1.15 8.22 -14.86
C ILE A 182 1.19 9.16 -16.08
N HIS A 183 1.90 8.76 -17.14
CA HIS A 183 2.02 9.55 -18.38
C HIS A 183 0.67 9.74 -19.07
N ALA A 184 -0.13 8.68 -19.15
CA ALA A 184 -1.46 8.76 -19.77
C ALA A 184 -2.39 9.75 -19.06
N ALA A 185 -2.24 9.91 -17.73
CA ALA A 185 -2.98 10.88 -16.94
C ALA A 185 -2.42 12.32 -17.02
N GLY A 186 -1.24 12.52 -17.63
CA GLY A 186 -0.62 13.84 -17.82
C GLY A 186 0.19 14.34 -16.63
N PHE A 187 0.56 13.47 -15.69
CA PHE A 187 1.47 13.82 -14.61
C PHE A 187 2.92 13.91 -15.08
N ILE A 188 3.68 14.80 -14.42
CA ILE A 188 5.14 14.92 -14.56
C ILE A 188 5.74 14.71 -13.18
N GLY A 189 6.84 13.95 -13.08
CA GLY A 189 7.46 13.72 -11.77
C GLY A 189 8.62 12.76 -11.80
N THR A 190 9.03 12.34 -10.62
CA THR A 190 10.16 11.44 -10.38
C THR A 190 9.70 10.11 -9.84
N ALA A 191 10.49 9.07 -10.12
CA ALA A 191 10.34 7.74 -9.55
C ALA A 191 11.67 7.33 -8.90
N GLN A 192 11.60 6.71 -7.73
CA GLN A 192 12.72 6.07 -7.05
C GLN A 192 12.36 4.64 -6.72
N GLU A 193 13.35 3.76 -6.72
CA GLU A 193 13.20 2.37 -6.31
C GLU A 193 14.11 2.08 -5.12
N GLU A 194 13.60 1.36 -4.14
CA GLU A 194 14.36 0.86 -3.00
C GLU A 194 14.06 -0.62 -2.80
N GLN A 195 15.09 -1.41 -2.53
CA GLN A 195 14.93 -2.78 -2.08
C GLN A 195 15.12 -2.82 -0.56
N ILE A 196 14.11 -3.28 0.16
CA ILE A 196 14.13 -3.44 1.60
C ILE A 196 14.05 -4.93 1.92
N VAL A 197 15.00 -5.41 2.73
CA VAL A 197 14.99 -6.79 3.23
C VAL A 197 14.66 -6.77 4.72
N THR A 198 13.59 -7.45 5.10
CA THR A 198 13.24 -7.74 6.49
C THR A 198 13.72 -9.13 6.86
N GLN A 199 14.03 -9.35 8.14
CA GLN A 199 14.62 -10.59 8.64
C GLN A 199 13.70 -11.24 9.67
N TYR A 200 13.53 -12.55 9.57
CA TYR A 200 12.68 -13.33 10.46
C TYR A 200 13.44 -14.56 10.97
N GLN A 201 13.29 -14.89 12.24
CA GLN A 201 13.83 -16.14 12.78
C GLN A 201 13.14 -17.37 12.20
N GLN A 202 11.86 -17.25 11.91
CA GLN A 202 11.03 -18.34 11.38
C GLN A 202 10.02 -17.79 10.36
N LEU A 203 9.70 -18.58 9.35
CA LEU A 203 8.73 -18.21 8.32
C LEU A 203 7.34 -17.85 8.87
N ARG A 204 6.95 -18.43 10.00
CA ARG A 204 5.69 -18.07 10.68
C ARG A 204 5.65 -16.62 11.16
N GLY A 205 6.80 -16.01 11.42
CA GLY A 205 6.89 -14.58 11.75
C GLY A 205 6.41 -13.74 10.59
N LEU A 206 6.96 -13.96 9.39
CA LEU A 206 6.53 -13.30 8.16
C LEU A 206 5.03 -13.52 7.86
N THR A 207 4.59 -14.78 7.86
CA THR A 207 3.19 -15.10 7.53
C THR A 207 2.20 -14.57 8.58
N GLY A 208 2.61 -14.51 9.84
CA GLY A 208 1.85 -13.92 10.94
C GLY A 208 1.71 -12.40 10.78
N GLU A 209 2.81 -11.72 10.44
CA GLU A 209 2.84 -10.28 10.17
C GLU A 209 1.91 -9.92 9.00
N LEU A 210 2.05 -10.60 7.85
CA LEU A 210 1.18 -10.40 6.69
C LEU A 210 -0.31 -10.60 7.01
N LYS A 211 -0.62 -11.58 7.86
CA LYS A 211 -1.99 -11.83 8.33
C LYS A 211 -2.47 -10.69 9.25
N SER A 212 -1.65 -10.24 10.18
CA SER A 212 -1.99 -9.17 11.13
C SER A 212 -2.17 -7.81 10.45
N LEU A 213 -1.50 -7.59 9.31
CA LEU A 213 -1.69 -6.44 8.44
C LEU A 213 -2.97 -6.52 7.58
N GLY A 214 -3.64 -7.67 7.52
CA GLY A 214 -4.71 -7.89 6.54
C GLY A 214 -4.21 -8.05 5.09
N ALA A 215 -2.88 -8.08 4.89
CA ALA A 215 -2.21 -8.12 3.60
C ALA A 215 -1.91 -9.53 3.10
N HIS A 216 -2.61 -10.54 3.62
CA HIS A 216 -2.47 -11.92 3.17
C HIS A 216 -3.02 -12.10 1.74
N ASN A 217 -2.75 -13.26 1.13
CA ASN A 217 -3.21 -13.55 -0.22
C ASN A 217 -4.74 -13.52 -0.32
N LEU A 218 -5.27 -12.53 -1.05
CA LEU A 218 -6.69 -12.35 -1.33
C LEU A 218 -7.08 -12.74 -2.77
N ASN A 219 -6.12 -13.24 -3.58
CA ASN A 219 -6.38 -13.60 -4.97
C ASN A 219 -7.40 -14.75 -5.10
N ARG A 220 -8.24 -14.70 -6.13
CA ARG A 220 -9.19 -15.76 -6.43
C ARG A 220 -8.56 -17.09 -6.84
N GLY A 221 -7.36 -17.11 -7.37
CA GLY A 221 -6.57 -18.32 -7.67
C GLY A 221 -5.98 -19.00 -6.43
N ARG A 222 -6.31 -18.56 -5.21
CA ARG A 222 -5.89 -19.21 -3.97
C ARG A 222 -6.57 -20.57 -3.79
N ARG A 223 -5.88 -21.48 -3.13
CA ARG A 223 -6.47 -22.75 -2.71
C ARG A 223 -7.67 -22.51 -1.79
N VAL A 224 -8.83 -23.09 -2.11
CA VAL A 224 -9.99 -23.06 -1.23
C VAL A 224 -9.81 -24.14 -0.17
N GLY A 225 -9.76 -23.77 1.10
CA GLY A 225 -9.60 -24.69 2.24
C GLY A 225 -8.28 -24.51 3.01
N LEU A 226 -8.12 -25.30 4.07
CA LEU A 226 -6.91 -25.28 4.89
C LEU A 226 -5.71 -25.84 4.13
N THR A 227 -4.58 -25.15 4.19
CA THR A 227 -3.30 -25.68 3.72
C THR A 227 -2.92 -26.91 4.54
N GLY A 228 -2.74 -28.05 3.90
CA GLY A 228 -2.43 -29.31 4.59
C GLY A 228 -1.06 -29.24 5.29
N ARG A 229 -0.89 -30.02 6.36
CA ARG A 229 0.39 -30.09 7.09
C ARG A 229 1.58 -30.41 6.18
N SER A 230 1.39 -31.31 5.20
CA SER A 230 2.42 -31.66 4.23
C SER A 230 2.86 -30.48 3.37
N SER A 231 1.92 -29.66 2.89
CA SER A 231 2.24 -28.46 2.10
C SER A 231 2.99 -27.41 2.96
N ILE A 232 2.60 -27.26 4.22
CA ILE A 232 3.31 -26.36 5.15
C ILE A 232 4.75 -26.85 5.39
N GLN A 233 4.95 -28.15 5.61
CA GLN A 233 6.30 -28.72 5.79
C GLN A 233 7.18 -28.52 4.54
N LYS A 234 6.63 -28.76 3.34
CA LYS A 234 7.35 -28.49 2.09
C LYS A 234 7.71 -27.04 1.93
N LEU A 235 6.79 -26.11 2.26
CA LEU A 235 7.06 -24.68 2.23
C LEU A 235 8.20 -24.28 3.18
N LEU A 236 8.14 -24.76 4.41
CA LEU A 236 9.19 -24.49 5.39
C LEU A 236 10.55 -24.97 4.87
N GLN A 237 10.62 -26.20 4.36
CA GLN A 237 11.84 -26.77 3.79
C GLN A 237 12.34 -25.96 2.57
N ALA A 238 11.43 -25.57 1.68
CA ALA A 238 11.76 -24.76 0.49
C ALA A 238 12.23 -23.34 0.85
N TYR A 239 11.78 -22.78 1.96
CA TYR A 239 12.20 -21.44 2.40
C TYR A 239 13.53 -21.46 3.15
N GLU A 240 13.89 -22.58 3.81
CA GLU A 240 15.15 -22.72 4.56
C GLU A 240 16.41 -22.50 3.70
N VAL A 241 16.35 -22.68 2.39
CA VAL A 241 17.47 -22.44 1.48
C VAL A 241 17.91 -20.95 1.44
N TYR A 242 17.06 -20.04 1.93
CA TYR A 242 17.35 -18.61 2.00
C TYR A 242 17.91 -18.18 3.35
N ARG A 243 18.05 -19.11 4.33
CA ARG A 243 18.59 -18.78 5.65
C ARG A 243 20.02 -18.27 5.52
N ASP A 244 20.27 -17.11 6.09
CA ASP A 244 21.58 -16.46 6.05
C ASP A 244 22.52 -16.96 7.16
N ASP A 245 23.76 -16.46 7.14
CA ASP A 245 24.81 -16.82 8.13
C ASP A 245 24.48 -16.32 9.55
N GLN A 246 23.49 -15.46 9.73
CA GLN A 246 22.99 -14.97 11.02
C GLN A 246 21.79 -15.76 11.52
N ASP A 247 21.49 -16.90 10.89
CA ASP A 247 20.34 -17.77 11.19
C ASP A 247 18.98 -17.09 10.99
N MET A 248 18.91 -16.14 10.01
CA MET A 248 17.69 -15.38 9.71
C MET A 248 17.16 -15.73 8.31
N LEU A 249 15.84 -15.64 8.17
CA LEU A 249 15.14 -15.80 6.89
C LEU A 249 14.77 -14.43 6.33
N PRO A 250 15.27 -14.07 5.13
CA PRO A 250 14.97 -12.79 4.50
C PRO A 250 13.55 -12.77 3.92
N ALA A 251 12.96 -11.59 3.86
CA ALA A 251 11.82 -11.30 3.00
C ALA A 251 12.07 -9.98 2.29
N THR A 252 12.17 -10.03 0.98
CA THR A 252 12.51 -8.89 0.13
C THR A 252 11.25 -8.13 -0.25
N TYR A 253 11.32 -6.80 -0.15
CA TYR A 253 10.30 -5.87 -0.62
C TYR A 253 10.92 -4.91 -1.62
N GLN A 254 10.44 -4.91 -2.85
CA GLN A 254 10.74 -3.91 -3.86
C GLN A 254 9.72 -2.78 -3.72
N VAL A 255 10.18 -1.59 -3.43
CA VAL A 255 9.34 -0.42 -3.18
C VAL A 255 9.60 0.63 -4.25
N TYR A 256 8.54 1.12 -4.85
CA TYR A 256 8.57 2.29 -5.74
C TYR A 256 7.99 3.50 -5.02
N TYR A 257 8.69 4.63 -5.13
CA TYR A 257 8.24 5.93 -4.65
C TYR A 257 8.05 6.85 -5.84
N PHE A 258 6.93 7.53 -5.88
CA PHE A 258 6.61 8.50 -6.93
C PHE A 258 6.26 9.84 -6.31
N VAL A 259 6.79 10.91 -6.88
CA VAL A 259 6.42 12.29 -6.58
C VAL A 259 6.02 12.96 -7.88
N LEU A 260 4.74 13.19 -8.05
CA LEU A 260 4.12 13.63 -9.28
C LEU A 260 3.51 15.02 -9.10
N ASN A 261 3.58 15.83 -10.15
CA ASN A 261 3.03 17.17 -10.16
C ASN A 261 1.98 17.32 -11.27
N LYS A 262 0.87 17.95 -10.93
CA LYS A 262 -0.08 18.47 -11.91
C LYS A 262 0.44 19.81 -12.44
N SER A 263 0.47 19.99 -13.77
CA SER A 263 0.90 21.26 -14.36
C SER A 263 0.15 22.46 -13.74
N ALA A 264 0.87 23.56 -13.57
CA ALA A 264 0.30 24.83 -13.07
C ALA A 264 -0.51 25.60 -14.12
N LYS A 265 -0.58 25.08 -15.36
CA LYS A 265 -1.30 25.71 -16.48
C LYS A 265 -2.70 25.17 -16.62
#